data_a442a02270480fb71f791c57cf14902e
#
_entry.id   a442a02270480fb71f791c57cf14902e
#
_cell.length_a   1.000
_cell.length_b   1.000
_cell.length_c   1.000
_cell.angle_alpha   90.00
_cell.angle_beta   90.00
_cell.angle_gamma   90.00
#
_symmetry.space_group_name_H-M   'P 1'
#
loop_
_entity.id
_entity.type
_entity.pdbx_description
1 polymer ?
#
loop_
_entity_poly.entity_id
_entity_poly.type
_entity_poly.pdbx_seq_one_letter_code
_entity_poly.pdbx_strand_id
1 'polypeptide(L)'
;MKKVGEIREIWRYPVKGMAGESLQVGQLGALGLHGDRILAVRDNARQEIQSCKFRPALLQCSARINGGSPATVDITFPDGSVMDGSDPRSHVRVSELIGHASTIEALRPAADAAFYRRYKTDDHTWMSELRATFAREADEPLPAILDNFPSGAAEFVVLRGSFFLVTQFHLLTTGSLDWMKSINPAADWQTRRFRPNVLIDTGSSQGPVEQEWLGQQIVMGDAATVACVDTTPRCGAITRTQAGLPADKTMLRTVVKHADQNVGVYGEPVSSGEIRVGDAVYVNQPA
;
A
#
# COMPACT_ATOMS: atom_id res chain seq x y z
N MET A 1 -9.25 6.95 -26.22
CA MET A 1 -8.41 6.17 -25.29
C MET A 1 -7.06 5.82 -25.95
N LYS A 2 -5.97 5.97 -25.23
CA LYS A 2 -4.61 5.61 -25.69
C LYS A 2 -4.13 4.39 -24.90
N LYS A 3 -3.71 3.31 -25.56
CA LYS A 3 -3.07 2.18 -24.90
C LYS A 3 -1.73 2.64 -24.32
N VAL A 4 -1.50 2.34 -23.02
CA VAL A 4 -0.29 2.73 -22.29
C VAL A 4 0.51 1.54 -21.76
N GLY A 5 -0.04 0.35 -21.84
CA GLY A 5 0.64 -0.88 -21.41
C GLY A 5 -0.30 -2.06 -21.25
N GLU A 6 0.16 -3.03 -20.47
CA GLU A 6 -0.58 -4.24 -20.09
C GLU A 6 -0.37 -4.54 -18.61
N ILE A 7 -1.33 -5.16 -17.96
CA ILE A 7 -1.20 -5.59 -16.57
C ILE A 7 -0.14 -6.71 -16.50
N ARG A 8 0.97 -6.44 -15.81
CA ARG A 8 2.03 -7.41 -15.58
C ARG A 8 1.86 -8.20 -14.30
N GLU A 9 1.42 -7.52 -13.22
CA GLU A 9 1.20 -8.14 -11.91
C GLU A 9 -0.03 -7.53 -11.25
N ILE A 10 -0.79 -8.37 -10.52
CA ILE A 10 -1.88 -7.95 -9.64
C ILE A 10 -1.53 -8.41 -8.24
N TRP A 11 -1.59 -7.49 -7.27
CA TRP A 11 -1.24 -7.75 -5.88
C TRP A 11 -2.39 -7.39 -4.95
N ARG A 12 -2.68 -8.29 -4.01
CA ARG A 12 -3.62 -8.09 -2.92
C ARG A 12 -2.91 -8.22 -1.58
N TYR A 13 -3.24 -7.37 -0.62
CA TYR A 13 -2.65 -7.32 0.72
C TYR A 13 -3.74 -7.46 1.77
N PRO A 14 -4.21 -8.68 2.08
CA PRO A 14 -5.38 -8.88 2.95
C PRO A 14 -5.24 -8.25 4.32
N VAL A 15 -4.01 -8.22 4.88
CA VAL A 15 -3.72 -7.62 6.18
C VAL A 15 -2.89 -6.36 6.02
N LYS A 16 -3.35 -5.25 6.60
CA LYS A 16 -2.61 -3.98 6.64
C LYS A 16 -1.20 -4.19 7.21
N GLY A 17 -0.19 -3.75 6.46
CA GLY A 17 1.22 -3.79 6.92
C GLY A 17 1.94 -5.11 6.69
N MET A 18 1.28 -6.20 6.32
CA MET A 18 1.91 -7.47 5.96
C MET A 18 2.17 -7.57 4.46
N ALA A 19 3.09 -8.43 4.02
CA ALA A 19 3.28 -8.78 2.62
C ALA A 19 1.99 -9.42 2.07
N GLY A 20 1.74 -9.25 0.78
CA GLY A 20 0.53 -9.74 0.11
C GLY A 20 0.77 -10.97 -0.75
N GLU A 21 -0.22 -11.25 -1.57
CA GLU A 21 -0.25 -12.32 -2.56
C GLU A 21 -0.39 -11.76 -3.98
N SER A 22 0.18 -12.46 -4.96
CA SER A 22 -0.03 -12.17 -6.38
C SER A 22 -1.25 -12.93 -6.89
N LEU A 23 -2.00 -12.28 -7.76
CA LEU A 23 -3.22 -12.84 -8.37
C LEU A 23 -3.07 -12.89 -9.89
N GLN A 24 -3.69 -13.88 -10.53
CA GLN A 24 -3.86 -13.91 -11.99
C GLN A 24 -5.11 -13.12 -12.41
N VAL A 25 -6.10 -13.08 -11.53
CA VAL A 25 -7.37 -12.37 -11.72
C VAL A 25 -7.75 -11.65 -10.45
N GLY A 26 -8.17 -10.41 -10.57
CA GLY A 26 -8.65 -9.58 -9.47
C GLY A 26 -9.99 -8.94 -9.80
N GLN A 27 -10.80 -8.68 -8.78
CA GLN A 27 -12.07 -7.99 -8.92
C GLN A 27 -11.92 -6.59 -8.30
N LEU A 28 -12.01 -5.55 -9.13
CA LEU A 28 -12.10 -4.16 -8.67
C LEU A 28 -13.54 -3.86 -8.25
N GLY A 29 -13.70 -3.33 -7.07
CA GLY A 29 -14.98 -2.82 -6.53
C GLY A 29 -14.83 -1.39 -6.04
N ALA A 30 -15.89 -0.84 -5.47
CA ALA A 30 -15.92 0.55 -4.97
C ALA A 30 -14.90 0.82 -3.83
N LEU A 31 -14.50 -0.21 -3.10
CA LEU A 31 -13.52 -0.11 -2.01
C LEU A 31 -12.10 -0.59 -2.43
N GLY A 32 -11.80 -0.61 -3.73
CA GLY A 32 -10.54 -1.12 -4.27
C GLY A 32 -10.61 -2.58 -4.68
N LEU A 33 -9.48 -3.26 -4.71
CA LEU A 33 -9.42 -4.68 -5.06
C LEU A 33 -10.08 -5.54 -3.96
N HIS A 34 -10.97 -6.44 -4.34
CA HIS A 34 -11.69 -7.28 -3.39
C HIS A 34 -10.72 -8.07 -2.49
N GLY A 35 -10.94 -7.97 -1.18
CA GLY A 35 -10.12 -8.60 -0.16
C GLY A 35 -8.83 -7.86 0.18
N ASP A 36 -8.57 -6.71 -0.43
CA ASP A 36 -7.41 -5.90 -0.10
C ASP A 36 -7.64 -5.13 1.22
N ARG A 37 -6.70 -5.27 2.17
CA ARG A 37 -6.69 -4.60 3.49
C ARG A 37 -8.02 -4.74 4.25
N ILE A 38 -8.52 -5.98 4.32
CA ILE A 38 -9.74 -6.32 5.08
C ILE A 38 -9.49 -6.58 6.56
N LEU A 39 -8.23 -6.85 6.93
CA LEU A 39 -7.78 -7.03 8.31
C LEU A 39 -6.67 -6.03 8.66
N ALA A 40 -6.56 -5.69 9.94
CA ALA A 40 -5.44 -4.91 10.48
C ALA A 40 -5.10 -5.35 11.90
N VAL A 41 -3.85 -5.16 12.31
CA VAL A 41 -3.41 -5.34 13.69
C VAL A 41 -3.76 -4.09 14.49
N ARG A 42 -4.32 -4.26 15.69
CA ARG A 42 -4.68 -3.20 16.62
C ARG A 42 -3.99 -3.40 17.96
N ASP A 43 -3.30 -2.38 18.44
CA ASP A 43 -2.66 -2.35 19.77
C ASP A 43 -3.73 -2.28 20.86
N ASN A 44 -3.72 -3.22 21.82
CA ASN A 44 -4.74 -3.33 22.85
C ASN A 44 -4.63 -2.23 23.91
N ALA A 45 -3.43 -1.73 24.19
CA ALA A 45 -3.23 -0.66 25.18
C ALA A 45 -3.58 0.72 24.61
N ARG A 46 -3.16 0.99 23.39
CA ARG A 46 -3.41 2.26 22.70
C ARG A 46 -4.76 2.32 22.01
N GLN A 47 -5.40 1.16 21.80
CA GLN A 47 -6.62 1.05 21.01
C GLN A 47 -6.46 1.61 19.58
N GLU A 48 -5.26 1.46 19.00
CA GLU A 48 -4.86 2.07 17.73
C GLU A 48 -4.48 1.02 16.68
N ILE A 49 -4.98 1.21 15.45
CA ILE A 49 -4.60 0.40 14.29
C ILE A 49 -3.12 0.60 14.00
N GLN A 50 -2.39 -0.51 13.91
CA GLN A 50 -0.96 -0.52 13.69
C GLN A 50 -0.60 -0.46 12.21
N SER A 51 0.61 0.00 11.94
CA SER A 51 1.14 0.10 10.58
C SER A 51 2.59 -0.41 10.56
N CYS A 52 3.01 -0.96 9.42
CA CYS A 52 4.40 -1.37 9.20
C CYS A 52 5.42 -0.22 9.32
N LYS A 53 4.99 1.04 9.35
CA LYS A 53 5.86 2.19 9.63
C LYS A 53 6.47 2.09 11.03
N PHE A 54 5.63 1.80 12.03
CA PHE A 54 6.00 1.74 13.44
C PHE A 54 6.22 0.31 13.92
N ARG A 55 5.71 -0.68 13.20
CA ARG A 55 5.83 -2.12 13.48
C ARG A 55 6.38 -2.84 12.25
N PRO A 56 7.67 -2.59 11.88
CA PRO A 56 8.24 -3.12 10.64
C PRO A 56 8.30 -4.66 10.60
N ALA A 57 8.26 -5.33 11.74
CA ALA A 57 8.19 -6.78 11.81
C ALA A 57 6.95 -7.35 11.09
N LEU A 58 5.84 -6.60 10.99
CA LEU A 58 4.67 -7.02 10.22
C LEU A 58 4.99 -7.29 8.75
N LEU A 59 5.95 -6.59 8.15
CA LEU A 59 6.36 -6.80 6.75
C LEU A 59 7.01 -8.18 6.52
N GLN A 60 7.45 -8.85 7.58
CA GLN A 60 8.03 -10.19 7.51
C GLN A 60 6.96 -11.30 7.50
N CYS A 61 5.71 -10.97 7.85
CA CYS A 61 4.57 -11.84 7.62
C CYS A 61 4.03 -11.66 6.20
N SER A 62 3.43 -12.71 5.64
CA SER A 62 2.61 -12.62 4.43
C SER A 62 1.19 -13.08 4.71
N ALA A 63 0.24 -12.51 3.97
CA ALA A 63 -1.16 -12.87 4.10
C ALA A 63 -1.75 -13.19 2.74
N ARG A 64 -2.64 -14.18 2.70
CA ARG A 64 -3.39 -14.58 1.52
C ARG A 64 -4.83 -14.92 1.89
N ILE A 65 -5.75 -14.76 0.95
CA ILE A 65 -7.12 -15.23 1.13
C ILE A 65 -7.20 -16.70 0.70
N ASN A 66 -7.66 -17.53 1.63
CA ASN A 66 -7.97 -18.92 1.34
C ASN A 66 -9.39 -18.99 0.79
N GLY A 67 -9.55 -19.65 -0.37
CA GLY A 67 -10.83 -19.75 -1.10
C GLY A 67 -11.89 -20.68 -0.51
N GLY A 68 -11.84 -20.94 0.80
CA GLY A 68 -12.88 -21.68 1.51
C GLY A 68 -14.24 -20.98 1.52
N SER A 69 -15.27 -21.63 2.04
CA SER A 69 -16.58 -21.02 2.27
C SER A 69 -16.98 -21.21 3.74
N PRO A 70 -16.90 -20.16 4.58
CA PRO A 70 -16.50 -18.79 4.26
C PRO A 70 -15.00 -18.66 3.92
N ALA A 71 -14.64 -17.64 3.14
CA ALA A 71 -13.26 -17.32 2.85
C ALA A 71 -12.55 -16.82 4.12
N THR A 72 -11.33 -17.30 4.36
CA THR A 72 -10.50 -16.93 5.51
C THR A 72 -9.21 -16.29 5.05
N VAL A 73 -8.49 -15.64 5.96
CA VAL A 73 -7.18 -15.04 5.69
C VAL A 73 -6.11 -15.86 6.40
N ASP A 74 -5.29 -16.57 5.63
CA ASP A 74 -4.11 -17.26 6.15
C ASP A 74 -2.97 -16.25 6.33
N ILE A 75 -2.36 -16.23 7.51
CA ILE A 75 -1.15 -15.45 7.82
C ILE A 75 0.02 -16.41 7.97
N THR A 76 1.05 -16.22 7.14
CA THR A 76 2.32 -16.93 7.26
C THR A 76 3.30 -16.06 8.06
N PHE A 77 3.79 -16.59 9.18
CA PHE A 77 4.76 -15.94 10.05
C PHE A 77 6.22 -16.18 9.58
N PRO A 78 7.20 -15.42 10.12
CA PRO A 78 8.60 -15.55 9.69
C PRO A 78 9.23 -16.94 9.89
N ASP A 79 8.71 -17.74 10.81
CA ASP A 79 9.13 -19.13 11.06
C ASP A 79 8.47 -20.14 10.12
N GLY A 80 7.64 -19.67 9.16
CA GLY A 80 6.92 -20.50 8.20
C GLY A 80 5.60 -21.06 8.74
N SER A 81 5.24 -20.85 10.00
CA SER A 81 3.95 -21.26 10.54
C SER A 81 2.81 -20.49 9.87
N VAL A 82 1.69 -21.17 9.61
CA VAL A 82 0.50 -20.58 8.97
C VAL A 82 -0.67 -20.68 9.94
N MET A 83 -1.37 -19.57 10.14
CA MET A 83 -2.56 -19.50 10.99
C MET A 83 -3.65 -18.67 10.33
N ASP A 84 -4.91 -19.03 10.58
CA ASP A 84 -6.05 -18.20 10.23
C ASP A 84 -6.02 -16.87 10.99
N GLY A 85 -6.25 -15.75 10.30
CA GLY A 85 -6.24 -14.42 10.91
C GLY A 85 -7.32 -14.21 11.98
N SER A 86 -8.38 -15.02 11.98
CA SER A 86 -9.43 -15.02 13.00
C SER A 86 -9.14 -15.94 14.20
N ASP A 87 -8.12 -16.80 14.11
CA ASP A 87 -7.73 -17.69 15.21
C ASP A 87 -7.12 -16.85 16.36
N PRO A 88 -7.61 -17.00 17.60
CA PRO A 88 -7.02 -16.31 18.77
C PRO A 88 -5.51 -16.53 18.93
N ARG A 89 -4.98 -17.66 18.48
CA ARG A 89 -3.53 -17.95 18.52
C ARG A 89 -2.74 -17.03 17.58
N SER A 90 -3.33 -16.60 16.47
CA SER A 90 -2.69 -15.62 15.56
C SER A 90 -2.52 -14.26 16.24
N HIS A 91 -3.43 -13.85 17.11
CA HIS A 91 -3.33 -12.63 17.92
C HIS A 91 -2.15 -12.71 18.90
N VAL A 92 -1.93 -13.87 19.52
CA VAL A 92 -0.77 -14.12 20.41
C VAL A 92 0.53 -14.02 19.61
N ARG A 93 0.60 -14.71 18.47
CA ARG A 93 1.78 -14.70 17.60
C ARG A 93 2.14 -13.32 17.07
N VAL A 94 1.14 -12.54 16.64
CA VAL A 94 1.36 -11.15 16.21
C VAL A 94 1.86 -10.30 17.38
N SER A 95 1.29 -10.47 18.57
CA SER A 95 1.72 -9.74 19.78
C SER A 95 3.18 -10.03 20.13
N GLU A 96 3.59 -11.28 20.08
CA GLU A 96 4.99 -11.71 20.28
C GLU A 96 5.91 -11.08 19.22
N LEU A 97 5.52 -11.14 17.95
CA LEU A 97 6.30 -10.63 16.83
C LEU A 97 6.58 -9.12 16.93
N ILE A 98 5.58 -8.33 17.34
CA ILE A 98 5.70 -6.86 17.40
C ILE A 98 6.01 -6.33 18.80
N GLY A 99 6.06 -7.20 19.82
CA GLY A 99 6.39 -6.85 21.21
C GLY A 99 5.31 -6.07 21.95
N HIS A 100 4.04 -6.14 21.53
CA HIS A 100 2.90 -5.45 22.15
C HIS A 100 1.65 -6.31 22.06
N ALA A 101 0.88 -6.36 23.17
CA ALA A 101 -0.42 -7.03 23.20
C ALA A 101 -1.34 -6.42 22.12
N SER A 102 -1.73 -7.23 21.15
CA SER A 102 -2.47 -6.78 19.97
C SER A 102 -3.47 -7.84 19.50
N THR A 103 -4.51 -7.38 18.80
CA THR A 103 -5.49 -8.24 18.12
C THR A 103 -5.45 -7.99 16.62
N ILE A 104 -5.94 -8.97 15.85
CA ILE A 104 -6.20 -8.81 14.42
C ILE A 104 -7.69 -8.51 14.29
N GLU A 105 -8.01 -7.36 13.72
CA GLU A 105 -9.36 -6.83 13.65
C GLU A 105 -9.84 -6.74 12.21
N ALA A 106 -11.11 -7.05 11.99
CA ALA A 106 -11.80 -6.82 10.73
C ALA A 106 -12.26 -5.35 10.61
N LEU A 107 -12.63 -4.96 9.39
CA LEU A 107 -13.21 -3.64 9.14
C LEU A 107 -14.48 -3.42 9.95
N ARG A 108 -14.65 -2.18 10.40
CA ARG A 108 -15.87 -1.71 11.06
C ARG A 108 -16.53 -0.60 10.22
N PRO A 109 -17.82 -0.34 10.43
CA PRO A 109 -18.49 0.78 9.76
C PRO A 109 -17.75 2.11 9.98
N ALA A 110 -17.76 3.00 8.99
CA ALA A 110 -17.13 4.32 9.08
C ALA A 110 -17.69 5.19 10.23
N ALA A 111 -18.92 4.90 10.67
CA ALA A 111 -19.56 5.55 11.82
C ALA A 111 -18.89 5.19 13.17
N ASP A 112 -18.19 4.05 13.27
CA ASP A 112 -17.38 3.69 14.45
C ASP A 112 -16.05 4.46 14.44
N ALA A 113 -16.14 5.79 14.56
CA ALA A 113 -14.99 6.68 14.46
C ALA A 113 -13.93 6.39 15.53
N ALA A 114 -14.35 5.94 16.74
CA ALA A 114 -13.44 5.62 17.83
C ALA A 114 -12.46 4.48 17.47
N PHE A 115 -12.90 3.52 16.66
CA PHE A 115 -12.07 2.42 16.20
C PHE A 115 -10.89 2.87 15.31
N TYR A 116 -11.08 3.93 14.53
CA TYR A 116 -10.10 4.44 13.57
C TYR A 116 -9.23 5.57 14.11
N ARG A 117 -9.52 6.04 15.35
CA ARG A 117 -8.86 7.20 15.96
C ARG A 117 -7.39 6.94 16.24
N ARG A 118 -6.57 7.97 16.07
CA ARG A 118 -5.16 7.98 16.47
C ARG A 118 -5.06 8.15 18.00
N TYR A 119 -4.13 7.42 18.60
CA TYR A 119 -3.89 7.50 20.05
C TYR A 119 -3.33 8.86 20.47
N LYS A 120 -2.36 9.40 19.72
CA LYS A 120 -1.80 10.72 19.93
C LYS A 120 -2.21 11.65 18.82
N THR A 121 -2.71 12.83 19.17
CA THR A 121 -3.23 13.83 18.23
C THR A 121 -2.53 15.18 18.35
N ASP A 122 -1.49 15.30 19.20
CA ASP A 122 -0.73 16.55 19.31
C ASP A 122 0.14 16.79 18.05
N ASP A 123 0.14 18.02 17.55
CA ASP A 123 0.80 18.40 16.29
C ASP A 123 2.31 18.16 16.33
N HIS A 124 2.95 18.33 17.49
CA HIS A 124 4.39 18.13 17.63
C HIS A 124 4.77 16.66 17.39
N THR A 125 4.05 15.72 18.01
CA THR A 125 4.28 14.29 17.82
C THR A 125 4.00 13.87 16.38
N TRP A 126 2.90 14.36 15.81
CA TRP A 126 2.50 14.08 14.43
C TRP A 126 3.58 14.49 13.42
N MET A 127 4.06 15.73 13.49
CA MET A 127 5.10 16.25 12.58
C MET A 127 6.41 15.50 12.74
N SER A 128 6.82 15.18 13.96
CA SER A 128 8.01 14.37 14.23
C SER A 128 7.91 12.97 13.63
N GLU A 129 6.75 12.32 13.80
CA GLU A 129 6.47 11.01 13.21
C GLU A 129 6.49 11.04 11.67
N LEU A 130 5.96 12.09 11.06
CA LEU A 130 5.98 12.26 9.60
C LEU A 130 7.41 12.39 9.08
N ARG A 131 8.23 13.26 9.66
CA ARG A 131 9.64 13.44 9.27
C ARG A 131 10.41 12.12 9.36
N ALA A 132 10.26 11.41 10.47
CA ALA A 132 10.87 10.08 10.65
C ALA A 132 10.36 9.05 9.63
N THR A 133 9.05 9.08 9.33
CA THR A 133 8.41 8.18 8.35
C THR A 133 8.98 8.36 6.94
N PHE A 134 9.20 9.61 6.53
CA PHE A 134 9.69 9.96 5.21
C PHE A 134 11.21 10.10 5.14
N ALA A 135 11.93 9.85 6.24
CA ALA A 135 13.38 9.99 6.35
C ALA A 135 13.89 11.35 5.83
N ARG A 136 13.16 12.43 6.15
CA ARG A 136 13.52 13.80 5.77
C ARG A 136 14.57 14.38 6.70
N GLU A 137 15.55 15.03 6.11
CA GLU A 137 16.53 15.85 6.83
C GLU A 137 15.87 17.14 7.32
N ALA A 138 16.54 17.88 8.19
CA ALA A 138 15.93 19.03 8.88
C ALA A 138 15.50 20.16 7.94
N ASP A 139 16.21 20.34 6.83
CA ASP A 139 15.99 21.33 5.78
C ASP A 139 15.15 20.83 4.59
N GLU A 140 14.83 19.54 4.56
CA GLU A 140 14.01 18.96 3.51
C GLU A 140 12.52 19.15 3.81
N PRO A 141 11.70 19.63 2.85
CA PRO A 141 10.25 19.72 3.02
C PRO A 141 9.61 18.31 3.11
N LEU A 142 8.46 18.20 3.75
CA LEU A 142 7.65 16.99 3.68
C LEU A 142 7.05 16.83 2.27
N PRO A 143 6.62 15.60 1.89
CA PRO A 143 5.96 15.39 0.60
C PRO A 143 4.74 16.29 0.42
N ALA A 144 4.58 16.88 -0.77
CA ALA A 144 3.53 17.86 -1.10
C ALA A 144 2.10 17.35 -0.88
N ILE A 145 1.87 16.03 -0.97
CA ILE A 145 0.55 15.43 -0.66
C ILE A 145 0.07 15.80 0.75
N LEU A 146 0.97 16.12 1.68
CA LEU A 146 0.62 16.49 3.05
C LEU A 146 0.14 17.94 3.18
N ASP A 147 0.42 18.79 2.19
CA ASP A 147 0.00 20.20 2.19
C ASP A 147 -1.52 20.32 2.00
N ASN A 148 -2.11 19.34 1.32
CA ASN A 148 -3.55 19.26 1.03
C ASN A 148 -4.28 18.26 1.92
N PHE A 149 -3.70 17.87 3.06
CA PHE A 149 -4.33 16.91 3.96
C PHE A 149 -5.64 17.51 4.52
N PRO A 150 -6.78 16.81 4.41
CA PRO A 150 -8.05 17.33 4.91
C PRO A 150 -7.97 17.70 6.38
N SER A 151 -8.65 18.78 6.77
CA SER A 151 -8.79 19.15 8.19
C SER A 151 -9.32 17.94 8.99
N GLY A 152 -8.66 17.61 10.10
CA GLY A 152 -8.99 16.44 10.92
C GLY A 152 -8.44 15.10 10.42
N ALA A 153 -7.75 15.03 9.28
CA ALA A 153 -7.16 13.77 8.80
C ALA A 153 -6.10 13.22 9.78
N ALA A 154 -5.42 14.09 10.54
CA ALA A 154 -4.51 13.68 11.59
C ALA A 154 -5.20 12.97 12.77
N GLU A 155 -6.51 13.15 12.94
CA GLU A 155 -7.31 12.48 13.99
C GLU A 155 -7.38 10.96 13.81
N PHE A 156 -7.30 10.48 12.57
CA PHE A 156 -7.45 9.08 12.23
C PHE A 156 -6.16 8.47 11.68
N VAL A 157 -5.95 7.18 11.96
CA VAL A 157 -4.78 6.43 11.47
C VAL A 157 -4.95 6.02 10.02
N VAL A 158 -6.20 5.87 9.59
CA VAL A 158 -6.62 5.41 8.25
C VAL A 158 -7.93 6.09 7.87
N LEU A 159 -8.32 6.00 6.61
CA LEU A 159 -9.64 6.40 6.16
C LEU A 159 -10.72 5.58 6.87
N ARG A 160 -11.69 6.23 7.50
CA ARG A 160 -12.77 5.58 8.24
C ARG A 160 -13.57 4.62 7.34
N GLY A 161 -13.87 3.44 7.85
CA GLY A 161 -14.52 2.38 7.09
C GLY A 161 -13.56 1.61 6.17
N SER A 162 -12.25 1.85 6.30
CA SER A 162 -11.21 1.16 5.54
C SER A 162 -9.93 1.00 6.35
N PHE A 163 -8.97 0.24 5.83
CA PHE A 163 -7.62 0.20 6.37
C PHE A 163 -6.59 0.86 5.43
N PHE A 164 -7.04 1.62 4.46
CA PHE A 164 -6.18 2.43 3.60
C PHE A 164 -5.73 3.72 4.30
N LEU A 165 -4.52 4.17 3.97
CA LEU A 165 -3.98 5.41 4.53
C LEU A 165 -4.43 6.64 3.74
N VAL A 166 -4.44 6.52 2.39
CA VAL A 166 -4.74 7.63 1.46
C VAL A 166 -5.87 7.24 0.52
N THR A 167 -5.64 6.27 -0.38
CA THR A 167 -6.63 5.80 -1.37
C THR A 167 -6.73 4.29 -1.39
N GLN A 168 -7.74 3.78 -2.10
CA GLN A 168 -8.05 2.36 -2.15
C GLN A 168 -7.27 1.60 -3.23
N PHE A 169 -6.55 2.30 -4.11
CA PHE A 169 -5.84 1.67 -5.20
C PHE A 169 -4.48 2.32 -5.45
N HIS A 170 -3.50 1.53 -5.86
CA HIS A 170 -2.15 2.01 -6.15
C HIS A 170 -1.65 1.36 -7.44
N LEU A 171 -1.28 2.19 -8.41
CA LEU A 171 -0.69 1.82 -9.69
C LEU A 171 0.82 2.10 -9.69
N LEU A 172 1.57 1.19 -10.28
CA LEU A 172 3.02 1.30 -10.50
C LEU A 172 3.33 0.82 -11.91
N THR A 173 4.40 1.33 -12.53
CA THR A 173 4.83 0.90 -13.86
C THR A 173 6.21 0.26 -13.85
N THR A 174 6.47 -0.59 -14.86
CA THR A 174 7.83 -1.09 -15.11
C THR A 174 8.77 0.05 -15.45
N GLY A 175 8.31 1.07 -16.17
CA GLY A 175 9.09 2.26 -16.50
C GLY A 175 9.67 2.96 -15.29
N SER A 176 8.88 3.15 -14.22
CA SER A 176 9.35 3.73 -12.96
C SER A 176 10.38 2.84 -12.26
N LEU A 177 10.15 1.53 -12.21
CA LEU A 177 11.08 0.59 -11.55
C LEU A 177 12.41 0.50 -12.32
N ASP A 178 12.37 0.42 -13.64
CA ASP A 178 13.56 0.34 -14.50
C ASP A 178 14.36 1.66 -14.46
N TRP A 179 13.67 2.80 -14.40
CA TRP A 179 14.29 4.09 -14.17
C TRP A 179 15.02 4.15 -12.83
N MET A 180 14.38 3.76 -11.73
CA MET A 180 15.02 3.72 -10.42
C MET A 180 16.22 2.76 -10.41
N LYS A 181 16.09 1.61 -11.07
CA LYS A 181 17.17 0.64 -11.22
C LYS A 181 18.35 1.19 -12.03
N SER A 182 18.11 2.02 -13.03
CA SER A 182 19.18 2.67 -13.81
C SER A 182 19.99 3.66 -12.95
N ILE A 183 19.33 4.31 -11.99
CA ILE A 183 19.97 5.27 -11.07
C ILE A 183 20.74 4.54 -9.94
N ASN A 184 20.15 3.51 -9.37
CA ASN A 184 20.78 2.71 -8.29
C ASN A 184 20.65 1.21 -8.61
N PRO A 185 21.54 0.67 -9.47
CA PRO A 185 21.47 -0.73 -9.91
C PRO A 185 21.78 -1.74 -8.80
N ALA A 186 22.38 -1.31 -7.70
CA ALA A 186 22.69 -2.19 -6.57
C ALA A 186 21.48 -2.46 -5.67
N ALA A 187 20.44 -1.60 -5.73
CA ALA A 187 19.24 -1.76 -4.92
C ALA A 187 18.26 -2.76 -5.53
N ASP A 188 17.47 -3.37 -4.66
CA ASP A 188 16.47 -4.38 -5.03
C ASP A 188 15.09 -3.75 -5.29
N TRP A 189 14.87 -3.30 -6.53
CA TRP A 189 13.66 -2.60 -6.98
C TRP A 189 12.48 -3.55 -7.27
N GLN A 190 12.24 -4.53 -6.38
CA GLN A 190 11.09 -5.44 -6.53
C GLN A 190 9.76 -4.74 -6.26
N THR A 191 8.74 -5.04 -7.06
CA THR A 191 7.36 -4.52 -6.96
C THR A 191 6.81 -4.59 -5.53
N ARG A 192 7.05 -5.69 -4.83
CA ARG A 192 6.54 -5.95 -3.47
C ARG A 192 6.91 -4.88 -2.45
N ARG A 193 8.08 -4.23 -2.58
CA ARG A 193 8.52 -3.16 -1.68
C ARG A 193 7.61 -1.94 -1.72
N PHE A 194 7.04 -1.67 -2.89
CA PHE A 194 6.18 -0.52 -3.16
C PHE A 194 4.71 -0.79 -2.87
N ARG A 195 4.33 -2.08 -2.78
CA ARG A 195 2.97 -2.53 -2.44
C ARG A 195 1.88 -1.98 -3.37
N PRO A 196 2.05 -1.99 -4.70
CA PRO A 196 0.99 -1.61 -5.63
C PRO A 196 -0.09 -2.68 -5.68
N ASN A 197 -1.30 -2.30 -6.13
CA ASN A 197 -2.32 -3.27 -6.52
C ASN A 197 -2.09 -3.79 -7.94
N VAL A 198 -1.58 -2.94 -8.83
CA VAL A 198 -1.27 -3.32 -10.21
C VAL A 198 0.10 -2.78 -10.60
N LEU A 199 0.94 -3.64 -11.17
CA LEU A 199 2.11 -3.26 -11.95
C LEU A 199 1.76 -3.31 -13.43
N ILE A 200 1.94 -2.19 -14.14
CA ILE A 200 1.68 -2.06 -15.57
C ILE A 200 3.01 -2.14 -16.32
N ASP A 201 3.09 -3.04 -17.29
CA ASP A 201 4.20 -3.10 -18.22
C ASP A 201 4.03 -1.99 -19.26
N THR A 202 4.94 -1.05 -19.28
CA THR A 202 4.96 0.09 -20.21
C THR A 202 6.00 -0.06 -21.33
N GLY A 203 6.48 -1.30 -21.54
CA GLY A 203 7.45 -1.62 -22.58
C GLY A 203 8.79 -0.91 -22.37
N SER A 204 9.27 -0.22 -23.39
CA SER A 204 10.56 0.50 -23.35
C SER A 204 10.49 1.89 -22.71
N SER A 205 9.34 2.33 -22.23
CA SER A 205 9.19 3.62 -21.55
C SER A 205 9.98 3.62 -20.25
N GLN A 206 10.75 4.69 -20.00
CA GLN A 206 11.51 4.88 -18.77
C GLN A 206 11.09 6.19 -18.09
N GLY A 207 11.16 6.19 -16.76
CA GLY A 207 10.75 7.33 -15.96
C GLY A 207 9.40 7.10 -15.26
N PRO A 208 8.91 8.11 -14.53
CA PRO A 208 7.66 8.03 -13.76
C PRO A 208 6.44 8.23 -14.67
N VAL A 209 6.30 7.39 -15.70
CA VAL A 209 5.29 7.54 -16.77
C VAL A 209 3.86 7.52 -16.24
N GLU A 210 3.60 6.82 -15.14
CA GLU A 210 2.29 6.82 -14.48
C GLU A 210 1.92 8.18 -13.89
N GLN A 211 2.87 9.05 -13.60
CA GLN A 211 2.59 10.41 -13.10
C GLN A 211 1.98 11.31 -14.18
N GLU A 212 2.20 10.99 -15.46
CA GLU A 212 1.55 11.68 -16.58
C GLU A 212 0.03 11.42 -16.61
N TRP A 213 -0.44 10.41 -15.89
CA TRP A 213 -1.86 10.04 -15.83
C TRP A 213 -2.64 10.75 -14.71
N LEU A 214 -2.00 11.63 -13.95
CA LEU A 214 -2.68 12.41 -12.91
C LEU A 214 -3.83 13.24 -13.50
N GLY A 215 -4.99 13.18 -12.82
CA GLY A 215 -6.22 13.81 -13.29
C GLY A 215 -6.94 13.04 -14.42
N GLN A 216 -6.39 11.89 -14.85
CA GLN A 216 -6.96 11.06 -15.90
C GLN A 216 -7.54 9.77 -15.34
N GLN A 217 -8.31 9.06 -16.15
CA GLN A 217 -8.84 7.75 -15.82
C GLN A 217 -8.06 6.65 -16.57
N ILE A 218 -7.75 5.59 -15.84
CA ILE A 218 -7.12 4.37 -16.35
C ILE A 218 -8.20 3.31 -16.47
N VAL A 219 -8.36 2.76 -17.67
CA VAL A 219 -9.26 1.64 -17.96
C VAL A 219 -8.42 0.37 -18.09
N MET A 220 -8.78 -0.67 -17.35
CA MET A 220 -8.12 -1.98 -17.30
C MET A 220 -9.13 -3.06 -17.66
N GLY A 221 -8.75 -4.00 -18.53
CA GLY A 221 -9.67 -5.01 -19.04
C GLY A 221 -10.87 -4.37 -19.73
N ASP A 222 -12.07 -4.95 -19.54
CA ASP A 222 -13.28 -4.53 -20.26
C ASP A 222 -13.98 -3.31 -19.61
N ALA A 223 -13.90 -3.16 -18.27
CA ALA A 223 -14.74 -2.18 -17.58
C ALA A 223 -14.11 -1.54 -16.33
N ALA A 224 -13.09 -2.15 -15.74
CA ALA A 224 -12.50 -1.66 -14.50
C ALA A 224 -11.83 -0.30 -14.75
N THR A 225 -12.24 0.73 -14.02
CA THR A 225 -11.75 2.09 -14.22
C THR A 225 -11.32 2.69 -12.89
N VAL A 226 -10.16 3.35 -12.90
CA VAL A 226 -9.56 4.02 -11.75
C VAL A 226 -9.19 5.46 -12.15
N ALA A 227 -9.57 6.45 -11.36
CA ALA A 227 -9.10 7.81 -11.50
C ALA A 227 -7.74 7.95 -10.81
N CYS A 228 -6.72 8.45 -11.51
CA CYS A 228 -5.41 8.76 -10.93
C CYS A 228 -5.48 10.12 -10.24
N VAL A 229 -5.40 10.13 -8.89
CA VAL A 229 -5.71 11.33 -8.10
C VAL A 229 -4.48 12.01 -7.53
N ASP A 230 -3.41 11.28 -7.22
CA ASP A 230 -2.18 11.86 -6.66
C ASP A 230 -0.97 10.96 -6.89
N THR A 231 0.23 11.52 -6.70
CA THR A 231 1.47 10.75 -6.66
C THR A 231 1.56 9.91 -5.39
N THR A 232 2.40 8.87 -5.41
CA THR A 232 2.59 8.01 -4.23
C THR A 232 3.93 8.29 -3.54
N PRO A 233 3.96 9.11 -2.46
CA PRO A 233 5.19 9.36 -1.72
C PRO A 233 5.63 8.10 -0.96
N ARG A 234 6.90 7.75 -1.13
CA ARG A 234 7.47 6.55 -0.52
C ARG A 234 8.02 6.86 0.86
N CYS A 235 7.79 5.94 1.78
CA CYS A 235 8.23 6.05 3.16
C CYS A 235 9.24 4.95 3.51
N GLY A 236 9.77 4.98 4.72
CA GLY A 236 10.75 4.00 5.22
C GLY A 236 10.34 2.53 5.09
N ALA A 237 9.07 2.21 4.82
CA ALA A 237 8.63 0.83 4.63
C ALA A 237 9.36 0.12 3.47
N ILE A 238 9.70 0.84 2.39
CA ILE A 238 10.41 0.26 1.23
C ILE A 238 11.83 -0.22 1.56
N THR A 239 12.44 0.33 2.63
CA THR A 239 13.80 0.02 3.05
C THR A 239 13.88 -1.14 4.05
N ARG A 240 12.76 -1.58 4.59
CA ARG A 240 12.71 -2.58 5.66
C ARG A 240 12.81 -3.99 5.11
N THR A 241 13.26 -4.91 5.97
CA THR A 241 13.15 -6.35 5.71
C THR A 241 11.68 -6.70 5.51
N GLN A 242 11.38 -7.44 4.45
CA GLN A 242 10.05 -7.98 4.15
C GLN A 242 10.18 -9.50 3.95
N ALA A 243 9.05 -10.21 3.87
CA ALA A 243 9.06 -11.64 3.61
C ALA A 243 9.86 -11.96 2.33
N GLY A 244 11.03 -12.61 2.49
CA GLY A 244 11.93 -12.94 1.39
C GLY A 244 12.73 -11.77 0.77
N LEU A 245 12.74 -10.58 1.39
CA LEU A 245 13.49 -9.42 0.92
C LEU A 245 14.34 -8.83 2.06
N PRO A 246 15.67 -8.69 1.90
CA PRO A 246 16.52 -8.07 2.91
C PRO A 246 16.25 -6.56 3.02
N ALA A 247 16.70 -5.94 4.12
CA ALA A 247 16.66 -4.49 4.25
C ALA A 247 17.61 -3.80 3.25
N ASP A 248 17.16 -2.68 2.67
CA ASP A 248 17.98 -1.84 1.81
C ASP A 248 17.72 -0.36 2.12
N LYS A 249 18.64 0.26 2.85
CA LYS A 249 18.53 1.66 3.28
C LYS A 249 18.78 2.67 2.15
N THR A 250 19.40 2.24 1.05
CA THR A 250 19.74 3.14 -0.06
C THR A 250 18.52 3.55 -0.88
N MET A 251 17.50 2.70 -0.95
CA MET A 251 16.33 2.89 -1.80
C MET A 251 15.60 4.20 -1.54
N LEU A 252 15.25 4.49 -0.27
CA LEU A 252 14.46 5.68 0.03
C LEU A 252 15.22 6.95 -0.30
N ARG A 253 16.53 7.01 -0.01
CA ARG A 253 17.35 8.18 -0.37
C ARG A 253 17.49 8.36 -1.88
N THR A 254 17.54 7.26 -2.64
CA THR A 254 17.49 7.32 -4.11
C THR A 254 16.17 7.93 -4.58
N VAL A 255 15.03 7.45 -4.05
CA VAL A 255 13.70 7.96 -4.42
C VAL A 255 13.54 9.44 -4.02
N VAL A 256 13.99 9.84 -2.81
CA VAL A 256 13.95 11.24 -2.37
C VAL A 256 14.73 12.13 -3.33
N LYS A 257 15.95 11.73 -3.68
CA LYS A 257 16.88 12.57 -4.45
C LYS A 257 16.49 12.69 -5.92
N HIS A 258 15.93 11.64 -6.51
CA HIS A 258 15.77 11.55 -7.97
C HIS A 258 14.32 11.51 -8.43
N ALA A 259 13.36 11.22 -7.56
CA ALA A 259 11.95 11.09 -7.89
C ALA A 259 11.03 11.96 -7.01
N ASP A 260 11.58 13.01 -6.40
CA ASP A 260 10.87 13.86 -5.44
C ASP A 260 10.01 13.04 -4.46
N GLN A 261 10.59 11.95 -3.98
CA GLN A 261 9.98 10.98 -3.07
C GLN A 261 8.82 10.14 -3.67
N ASN A 262 8.45 10.33 -4.93
CA ASN A 262 7.26 9.71 -5.52
C ASN A 262 7.61 8.59 -6.49
N VAL A 263 7.03 7.40 -6.29
CA VAL A 263 7.09 6.27 -7.22
C VAL A 263 5.72 5.59 -7.21
N GLY A 264 5.02 5.63 -8.34
CA GLY A 264 3.63 5.19 -8.49
C GLY A 264 2.62 6.32 -8.32
N VAL A 265 1.35 6.02 -8.56
CA VAL A 265 0.21 6.93 -8.40
C VAL A 265 -0.91 6.27 -7.59
N TYR A 266 -1.56 7.07 -6.79
CA TYR A 266 -2.78 6.71 -6.08
C TYR A 266 -3.98 6.78 -7.01
N GLY A 267 -4.91 5.84 -6.83
CA GLY A 267 -6.11 5.74 -7.61
C GLY A 267 -7.36 5.57 -6.77
N GLU A 268 -8.46 6.09 -7.29
CA GLU A 268 -9.79 5.89 -6.74
C GLU A 268 -10.65 5.11 -7.74
N PRO A 269 -11.29 4.00 -7.32
CA PRO A 269 -12.18 3.23 -8.20
C PRO A 269 -13.34 4.09 -8.73
N VAL A 270 -13.54 4.07 -10.04
CA VAL A 270 -14.64 4.76 -10.73
C VAL A 270 -15.68 3.76 -11.20
N SER A 271 -15.23 2.66 -11.81
CA SER A 271 -16.09 1.57 -12.27
C SER A 271 -15.53 0.23 -11.83
N SER A 272 -16.43 -0.61 -11.34
CA SER A 272 -16.10 -1.99 -10.98
C SER A 272 -15.85 -2.84 -12.22
N GLY A 273 -15.01 -3.87 -12.10
CA GLY A 273 -14.75 -4.82 -13.17
C GLY A 273 -13.71 -5.85 -12.78
N GLU A 274 -13.65 -6.90 -13.54
CA GLU A 274 -12.59 -7.90 -13.43
C GLU A 274 -11.34 -7.39 -14.16
N ILE A 275 -10.18 -7.66 -13.60
CA ILE A 275 -8.87 -7.39 -14.20
C ILE A 275 -8.04 -8.68 -14.19
N ARG A 276 -7.26 -8.89 -15.26
CA ARG A 276 -6.42 -10.07 -15.45
C ARG A 276 -5.00 -9.68 -15.79
N VAL A 277 -4.04 -10.47 -15.38
CA VAL A 277 -2.67 -10.36 -15.91
C VAL A 277 -2.70 -10.53 -17.43
N GLY A 278 -2.09 -9.59 -18.16
CA GLY A 278 -2.12 -9.51 -19.61
C GLY A 278 -3.20 -8.58 -20.19
N ASP A 279 -4.15 -8.10 -19.38
CA ASP A 279 -5.14 -7.14 -19.86
C ASP A 279 -4.49 -5.84 -20.32
N ALA A 280 -4.98 -5.31 -21.44
CA ALA A 280 -4.55 -4.03 -21.94
C ALA A 280 -5.00 -2.89 -21.02
N VAL A 281 -4.13 -1.89 -20.88
CA VAL A 281 -4.36 -0.71 -20.06
C VAL A 281 -4.43 0.53 -20.94
N TYR A 282 -5.49 1.32 -20.75
CA TYR A 282 -5.73 2.52 -21.54
C TYR A 282 -5.88 3.74 -20.63
N VAL A 283 -5.34 4.87 -21.11
CA VAL A 283 -5.64 6.20 -20.54
C VAL A 283 -6.81 6.79 -21.28
N ASN A 284 -7.81 7.23 -20.55
CA ASN A 284 -8.93 8.01 -21.09
C ASN A 284 -8.60 9.48 -20.87
N GLN A 285 -8.18 10.16 -21.93
CA GLN A 285 -7.95 11.60 -21.86
C GLN A 285 -9.29 12.30 -21.60
N PRO A 286 -9.36 13.25 -20.68
CA PRO A 286 -10.55 14.08 -20.55
C PRO A 286 -10.84 14.75 -21.90
N ALA A 287 -12.11 14.76 -22.28
CA ALA A 287 -12.58 15.40 -23.51
C ALA A 287 -12.30 16.90 -23.50
#